data_d5e81115c9ed933d17911e36a04cd919
#
_entry.id   d5e81115c9ed933d17911e36a04cd919
#
_cell.length_a   1.000
_cell.length_b   1.000
_cell.length_c   1.000
_cell.angle_alpha   90.00
_cell.angle_beta   90.00
_cell.angle_gamma   90.00
#
_symmetry.space_group_name_H-M   'P 1'
#
loop_
_entity.id
_entity.type
_entity.pdbx_description
1 polymer ?
#
loop_
_entity_poly.entity_id
_entity_poly.type
_entity_poly.pdbx_seq_one_letter_code
_entity_poly.pdbx_strand_id
1 'polypeptide(L)'
;MFAVLVRMIKKGALNMRNLLVLTGIIVTILFVMEPKTVAAAEGEVVKIGNEQFKTQIMDYLKNPNEWKYAGKLPCIVDFYADWCGPCRIASPLLSELARKYKGKIIVYKVNTDQERELSQAFGISGIPAFLWVPKSGKPTMTSGISKSPEATKEQFEKMINDLLLK
;
A
#
# COMPACT_ATOMS: atom_id res chain seq x y z
N MET A 1 -0.17 -35.29 8.67
CA MET A 1 0.26 -35.59 7.29
C MET A 1 1.69 -36.12 7.23
N PHE A 2 2.65 -35.55 7.95
CA PHE A 2 4.05 -36.01 8.03
C PHE A 2 4.23 -37.44 8.57
N ALA A 3 3.46 -37.81 9.60
CA ALA A 3 3.52 -39.15 10.22
C ALA A 3 3.06 -40.30 9.31
N VAL A 4 2.13 -40.04 8.39
CA VAL A 4 1.65 -41.01 7.40
C VAL A 4 2.71 -41.26 6.33
N LEU A 5 3.38 -40.19 5.89
CA LEU A 5 4.46 -40.26 4.89
C LEU A 5 5.66 -41.11 5.40
N VAL A 6 6.08 -40.88 6.65
CA VAL A 6 7.17 -41.60 7.28
C VAL A 6 6.82 -43.10 7.45
N ARG A 7 5.55 -43.42 7.69
CA ARG A 7 5.07 -44.81 7.84
C ARG A 7 5.03 -45.56 6.49
N MET A 8 4.77 -44.86 5.39
CA MET A 8 4.77 -45.43 4.03
C MET A 8 6.19 -45.72 3.50
N ILE A 9 7.16 -44.88 3.86
CA ILE A 9 8.58 -45.08 3.50
C ILE A 9 9.15 -46.33 4.23
N LYS A 10 8.79 -46.59 5.50
CA LYS A 10 9.23 -47.75 6.27
C LYS A 10 8.67 -49.09 5.78
N LYS A 11 7.59 -49.13 4.99
CA LYS A 11 6.98 -50.36 4.48
C LYS A 11 7.45 -50.75 3.07
N GLY A 12 8.45 -50.09 2.48
CA GLY A 12 8.98 -50.46 1.15
C GLY A 12 7.96 -50.37 0.01
N ALA A 13 6.81 -49.71 0.21
CA ALA A 13 5.72 -49.60 -0.75
C ALA A 13 5.86 -48.45 -1.73
N LEU A 14 6.94 -47.66 -1.65
CA LEU A 14 7.15 -46.50 -2.54
C LEU A 14 8.11 -46.92 -3.66
N ASN A 15 7.55 -47.24 -4.82
CA ASN A 15 8.33 -47.50 -6.04
C ASN A 15 8.93 -46.14 -6.50
N MET A 16 10.16 -46.16 -7.01
CA MET A 16 10.92 -44.97 -7.48
C MET A 16 10.09 -44.07 -8.44
N ARG A 17 9.19 -44.66 -9.20
CA ARG A 17 8.25 -43.97 -10.10
C ARG A 17 7.21 -43.14 -9.37
N ASN A 18 6.72 -43.61 -8.19
CA ASN A 18 5.76 -42.88 -7.35
C ASN A 18 6.44 -41.77 -6.53
N LEU A 19 7.72 -41.93 -6.21
CA LEU A 19 8.50 -40.89 -5.52
C LEU A 19 8.71 -39.68 -6.44
N LEU A 20 9.00 -39.90 -7.74
CA LEU A 20 9.15 -38.81 -8.73
C LEU A 20 7.84 -38.07 -8.98
N VAL A 21 6.70 -38.77 -8.98
CA VAL A 21 5.38 -38.13 -9.13
C VAL A 21 5.05 -37.28 -7.89
N LEU A 22 5.33 -37.78 -6.68
CA LEU A 22 5.08 -37.03 -5.44
C LEU A 22 5.98 -35.80 -5.29
N THR A 23 7.26 -35.90 -5.70
CA THR A 23 8.17 -34.75 -5.70
C THR A 23 7.76 -33.72 -6.74
N GLY A 24 7.31 -34.14 -7.93
CA GLY A 24 6.76 -33.26 -8.97
C GLY A 24 5.52 -32.49 -8.49
N ILE A 25 4.59 -33.16 -7.81
CA ILE A 25 3.37 -32.54 -7.25
C ILE A 25 3.71 -31.55 -6.13
N ILE A 26 4.67 -31.86 -5.24
CA ILE A 26 5.10 -30.96 -4.17
C ILE A 26 5.78 -29.70 -4.76
N VAL A 27 6.61 -29.85 -5.76
CA VAL A 27 7.28 -28.72 -6.43
C VAL A 27 6.25 -27.82 -7.15
N THR A 28 5.24 -28.41 -7.80
CA THR A 28 4.19 -27.62 -8.46
C THR A 28 3.28 -26.89 -7.45
N ILE A 29 2.98 -27.48 -6.30
CA ILE A 29 2.18 -26.86 -5.24
C ILE A 29 2.98 -25.71 -4.59
N LEU A 30 4.28 -25.86 -4.35
CA LEU A 30 5.14 -24.80 -3.81
C LEU A 30 5.29 -23.62 -4.79
N PHE A 31 5.26 -23.87 -6.11
CA PHE A 31 5.34 -22.81 -7.12
C PHE A 31 4.05 -21.97 -7.25
N VAL A 32 2.89 -22.52 -6.85
CA VAL A 32 1.58 -21.82 -6.91
C VAL A 32 1.30 -20.95 -5.68
N MET A 33 2.04 -21.12 -4.58
CA MET A 33 1.89 -20.30 -3.37
C MET A 33 2.87 -19.12 -3.32
N GLU A 34 3.10 -18.46 -4.45
CA GLU A 34 3.66 -17.11 -4.41
C GLU A 34 2.65 -16.22 -3.65
N PRO A 35 3.03 -15.56 -2.54
CA PRO A 35 2.18 -14.54 -1.96
C PRO A 35 1.96 -13.50 -3.05
N LYS A 36 0.72 -13.30 -3.50
CA LYS A 36 0.36 -12.11 -4.27
C LYS A 36 0.67 -10.90 -3.39
N THR A 37 1.91 -10.46 -3.39
CA THR A 37 2.23 -9.09 -3.08
C THR A 37 1.37 -8.28 -4.05
N VAL A 38 0.38 -7.57 -3.51
CA VAL A 38 -0.32 -6.52 -4.25
C VAL A 38 0.77 -5.51 -4.58
N ALA A 39 1.48 -5.74 -5.68
CA ALA A 39 2.30 -4.72 -6.30
C ALA A 39 1.30 -3.59 -6.58
N ALA A 40 1.42 -2.49 -5.86
CA ALA A 40 0.65 -1.29 -6.14
C ALA A 40 0.80 -1.07 -7.65
N ALA A 41 -0.33 -1.11 -8.37
CA ALA A 41 -0.31 -1.00 -9.82
C ALA A 41 0.32 0.36 -10.13
N GLU A 42 1.56 0.34 -10.62
CA GLU A 42 2.32 1.55 -10.85
C GLU A 42 1.54 2.50 -11.77
N GLY A 43 1.29 3.72 -11.30
CA GLY A 43 0.53 4.73 -12.01
C GLY A 43 -0.98 4.69 -11.74
N GLU A 44 -1.46 3.89 -10.78
CA GLU A 44 -2.85 3.89 -10.32
C GLU A 44 -2.93 4.33 -8.86
N VAL A 45 -4.13 4.79 -8.47
CA VAL A 45 -4.44 5.11 -7.08
C VAL A 45 -4.92 3.86 -6.36
N VAL A 46 -4.24 3.48 -5.27
CA VAL A 46 -4.50 2.25 -4.53
C VAL A 46 -5.31 2.55 -3.27
N LYS A 47 -6.49 1.96 -3.14
CA LYS A 47 -7.24 2.01 -1.88
C LYS A 47 -6.62 1.05 -0.88
N ILE A 48 -6.36 1.54 0.33
CA ILE A 48 -5.78 0.75 1.42
C ILE A 48 -6.56 0.98 2.71
N GLY A 49 -6.62 -0.07 3.54
CA GLY A 49 -7.11 -0.01 4.91
C GLY A 49 -5.97 0.00 5.92
N ASN A 50 -6.33 -0.07 7.20
CA ASN A 50 -5.41 -0.01 8.33
C ASN A 50 -4.27 -1.05 8.25
N GLU A 51 -4.59 -2.31 7.91
CA GLU A 51 -3.58 -3.37 7.83
C GLU A 51 -2.56 -3.13 6.70
N GLN A 52 -3.03 -2.68 5.52
CA GLN A 52 -2.13 -2.35 4.43
C GLN A 52 -1.32 -1.09 4.75
N PHE A 53 -1.91 -0.11 5.43
CA PHE A 53 -1.17 1.08 5.88
C PHE A 53 -0.01 0.68 6.80
N LYS A 54 -0.26 -0.19 7.80
CA LYS A 54 0.77 -0.67 8.73
C LYS A 54 1.90 -1.42 8.04
N THR A 55 1.61 -2.17 7.00
CA THR A 55 2.60 -3.00 6.29
C THR A 55 3.33 -2.27 5.17
N GLN A 56 2.66 -1.31 4.49
CA GLN A 56 3.20 -0.65 3.29
C GLN A 56 3.73 0.75 3.55
N ILE A 57 3.27 1.42 4.61
CA ILE A 57 3.64 2.80 4.93
C ILE A 57 4.34 2.88 6.28
N MET A 58 3.63 2.62 7.37
CA MET A 58 4.18 2.69 8.72
C MET A 58 3.30 1.95 9.72
N ASP A 59 3.90 1.08 10.51
CA ASP A 59 3.23 0.48 11.67
C ASP A 59 3.28 1.47 12.85
N TYR A 60 2.29 2.34 12.91
CA TYR A 60 2.18 3.40 13.92
C TYR A 60 1.88 2.86 15.32
N LEU A 61 1.36 1.64 15.44
CA LEU A 61 1.13 0.98 16.73
C LEU A 61 2.44 0.47 17.34
N LYS A 62 3.34 -0.06 16.51
CA LYS A 62 4.66 -0.52 16.95
C LYS A 62 5.66 0.62 17.14
N ASN A 63 5.52 1.72 16.39
CA ASN A 63 6.45 2.83 16.40
C ASN A 63 5.73 4.17 16.66
N PRO A 64 5.08 4.36 17.82
CA PRO A 64 4.23 5.55 18.06
C PRO A 64 5.02 6.85 18.09
N ASN A 65 6.32 6.81 18.43
CA ASN A 65 7.17 7.99 18.61
C ASN A 65 8.22 8.17 17.50
N GLU A 66 8.29 7.25 16.55
CA GLU A 66 9.31 7.27 15.50
C GLU A 66 8.71 6.95 14.16
N TRP A 67 8.94 7.82 13.15
CA TRP A 67 8.53 7.55 11.78
C TRP A 67 9.46 6.53 11.13
N LYS A 68 8.95 5.33 10.83
CA LYS A 68 9.67 4.26 10.11
C LYS A 68 8.92 3.90 8.84
N TYR A 69 9.32 4.51 7.73
CA TYR A 69 8.71 4.24 6.44
C TYR A 69 9.06 2.85 5.91
N ALA A 70 8.04 2.05 5.60
CA ALA A 70 8.19 0.67 5.10
C ALA A 70 8.22 0.59 3.56
N GLY A 71 7.78 1.64 2.87
CA GLY A 71 7.61 1.63 1.41
C GLY A 71 8.91 1.74 0.63
N LYS A 72 8.87 1.34 -0.64
CA LYS A 72 10.02 1.39 -1.56
C LYS A 72 10.13 2.73 -2.31
N LEU A 73 9.02 3.35 -2.64
CA LEU A 73 8.92 4.65 -3.33
C LEU A 73 8.26 5.66 -2.39
N PRO A 74 8.55 6.97 -2.53
CA PRO A 74 7.78 7.99 -1.84
C PRO A 74 6.31 7.88 -2.19
N CYS A 75 5.42 8.33 -1.29
CA CYS A 75 3.99 8.20 -1.54
C CYS A 75 3.19 9.40 -1.05
N ILE A 76 1.96 9.49 -1.57
CA ILE A 76 0.90 10.37 -1.09
C ILE A 76 -0.18 9.48 -0.50
N VAL A 77 -0.69 9.81 0.69
CA VAL A 77 -1.90 9.18 1.24
C VAL A 77 -3.01 10.20 1.30
N ASP A 78 -4.07 9.99 0.52
CA ASP A 78 -5.28 10.80 0.47
C ASP A 78 -6.31 10.25 1.48
N PHE A 79 -6.55 10.97 2.55
CA PHE A 79 -7.63 10.71 3.50
C PHE A 79 -8.91 11.38 2.99
N TYR A 80 -9.90 10.57 2.67
CA TYR A 80 -11.13 11.02 2.02
C TYR A 80 -12.39 10.34 2.61
N ALA A 81 -13.57 10.84 2.23
CA ALA A 81 -14.84 10.13 2.37
C ALA A 81 -15.69 10.30 1.11
N ASP A 82 -16.64 9.39 0.89
CA ASP A 82 -17.46 9.39 -0.35
C ASP A 82 -18.41 10.60 -0.42
N TRP A 83 -18.85 11.11 0.71
CA TRP A 83 -19.70 12.30 0.82
C TRP A 83 -18.93 13.63 0.67
N CYS A 84 -17.59 13.62 0.72
CA CYS A 84 -16.75 14.82 0.71
C CYS A 84 -16.69 15.47 -0.67
N GLY A 85 -17.29 16.65 -0.82
CA GLY A 85 -17.30 17.42 -2.06
C GLY A 85 -15.90 17.76 -2.59
N PRO A 86 -15.04 18.43 -1.78
CA PRO A 86 -13.67 18.74 -2.20
C PRO A 86 -12.82 17.51 -2.53
N CYS A 87 -13.05 16.37 -1.87
CA CYS A 87 -12.35 15.11 -2.18
C CYS A 87 -12.67 14.63 -3.61
N ARG A 88 -13.91 14.83 -4.09
CA ARG A 88 -14.29 14.50 -5.46
C ARG A 88 -13.56 15.34 -6.51
N ILE A 89 -13.13 16.56 -6.16
CA ILE A 89 -12.27 17.39 -7.02
C ILE A 89 -10.83 16.91 -7.00
N ALA A 90 -10.29 16.59 -5.82
CA ALA A 90 -8.91 16.12 -5.68
C ALA A 90 -8.66 14.74 -6.32
N SER A 91 -9.63 13.82 -6.25
CA SER A 91 -9.46 12.43 -6.69
C SER A 91 -9.02 12.26 -8.16
N PRO A 92 -9.63 12.92 -9.17
CA PRO A 92 -9.17 12.82 -10.56
C PRO A 92 -7.77 13.42 -10.75
N LEU A 93 -7.42 14.48 -10.03
CA LEU A 93 -6.10 15.10 -10.09
C LEU A 93 -5.03 14.15 -9.54
N LEU A 94 -5.29 13.49 -8.40
CA LEU A 94 -4.39 12.48 -7.86
C LEU A 94 -4.23 11.28 -8.80
N SER A 95 -5.30 10.87 -9.49
CA SER A 95 -5.22 9.80 -10.49
C SER A 95 -4.37 10.19 -11.70
N GLU A 96 -4.46 11.44 -12.14
CA GLU A 96 -3.61 11.99 -13.20
C GLU A 96 -2.13 12.03 -12.75
N LEU A 97 -1.88 12.51 -11.54
CA LEU A 97 -0.53 12.58 -10.96
C LEU A 97 0.08 11.20 -10.73
N ALA A 98 -0.71 10.21 -10.29
CA ALA A 98 -0.25 8.84 -10.18
C ALA A 98 0.26 8.30 -11.53
N ARG A 99 -0.46 8.57 -12.63
CA ARG A 99 -0.03 8.20 -13.98
C ARG A 99 1.20 9.00 -14.45
N LYS A 100 1.21 10.33 -14.22
CA LYS A 100 2.32 11.22 -14.61
C LYS A 100 3.63 10.83 -13.92
N TYR A 101 3.57 10.46 -12.65
CA TYR A 101 4.74 10.11 -11.85
C TYR A 101 4.89 8.60 -11.63
N LYS A 102 4.35 7.78 -12.56
CA LYS A 102 4.48 6.33 -12.55
C LYS A 102 5.93 5.89 -12.33
N GLY A 103 6.16 4.95 -11.40
CA GLY A 103 7.50 4.46 -11.04
C GLY A 103 8.32 5.41 -10.17
N LYS A 104 7.84 6.63 -9.88
CA LYS A 104 8.50 7.62 -9.02
C LYS A 104 7.80 7.80 -7.68
N ILE A 105 6.47 7.77 -7.67
CA ILE A 105 5.65 7.85 -6.46
C ILE A 105 4.51 6.83 -6.50
N ILE A 106 3.91 6.58 -5.33
CA ILE A 106 2.66 5.83 -5.20
C ILE A 106 1.61 6.75 -4.61
N VAL A 107 0.36 6.63 -5.07
CA VAL A 107 -0.79 7.35 -4.48
C VAL A 107 -1.72 6.34 -3.83
N TYR A 108 -1.89 6.46 -2.52
CA TYR A 108 -2.82 5.67 -1.72
C TYR A 108 -4.05 6.48 -1.35
N LYS A 109 -5.17 5.80 -1.13
CA LYS A 109 -6.41 6.39 -0.59
C LYS A 109 -6.89 5.63 0.63
N VAL A 110 -7.26 6.36 1.67
CA VAL A 110 -7.81 5.85 2.93
C VAL A 110 -9.18 6.47 3.14
N ASN A 111 -10.23 5.65 3.25
CA ASN A 111 -11.57 6.13 3.58
C ASN A 111 -11.69 6.33 5.11
N THR A 112 -11.86 7.57 5.54
CA THR A 112 -11.90 7.94 6.97
C THR A 112 -13.13 7.40 7.71
N ASP A 113 -14.23 7.13 7.01
CA ASP A 113 -15.42 6.53 7.62
C ASP A 113 -15.19 5.04 7.95
N GLN A 114 -14.37 4.35 7.14
CA GLN A 114 -14.03 2.94 7.30
C GLN A 114 -12.82 2.76 8.24
N GLU A 115 -11.83 3.66 8.16
CA GLU A 115 -10.55 3.57 8.84
C GLU A 115 -10.42 4.63 9.95
N ARG A 116 -11.37 4.62 10.89
CA ARG A 116 -11.49 5.64 11.97
C ARG A 116 -10.28 5.64 12.90
N GLU A 117 -9.80 4.46 13.29
CA GLU A 117 -8.63 4.33 14.17
C GLU A 117 -7.38 4.95 13.53
N LEU A 118 -7.13 4.62 12.27
CA LEU A 118 -6.02 5.19 11.49
C LEU A 118 -6.16 6.71 11.36
N SER A 119 -7.36 7.19 11.05
CA SER A 119 -7.64 8.63 10.93
C SER A 119 -7.40 9.38 12.23
N GLN A 120 -7.79 8.81 13.38
CA GLN A 120 -7.53 9.37 14.70
C GLN A 120 -6.05 9.36 15.04
N ALA A 121 -5.34 8.26 14.77
CA ALA A 121 -3.90 8.14 15.03
C ALA A 121 -3.08 9.21 14.27
N PHE A 122 -3.54 9.62 13.07
CA PHE A 122 -2.91 10.68 12.28
C PHE A 122 -3.53 12.07 12.50
N GLY A 123 -4.44 12.23 13.46
CA GLY A 123 -5.04 13.51 13.81
C GLY A 123 -5.86 14.15 12.69
N ILE A 124 -6.51 13.32 11.84
CA ILE A 124 -7.33 13.81 10.72
C ILE A 124 -8.59 14.47 11.28
N SER A 125 -8.62 15.79 11.29
CA SER A 125 -9.74 16.62 11.78
C SER A 125 -10.61 17.17 10.65
N GLY A 126 -10.16 17.07 9.40
CA GLY A 126 -10.88 17.54 8.21
C GLY A 126 -10.36 16.87 6.96
N ILE A 127 -11.23 16.72 5.97
CA ILE A 127 -10.92 16.08 4.68
C ILE A 127 -11.27 16.99 3.50
N PRO A 128 -10.53 16.89 2.37
CA PRO A 128 -9.41 15.99 2.14
C PRO A 128 -8.19 16.37 2.96
N ALA A 129 -7.42 15.34 3.41
CA ALA A 129 -6.12 15.54 4.02
C ALA A 129 -5.10 14.66 3.30
N PHE A 130 -3.87 15.16 3.13
CA PHE A 130 -2.85 14.51 2.32
C PHE A 130 -1.58 14.34 3.14
N LEU A 131 -1.15 13.09 3.34
CA LEU A 131 0.14 12.77 3.95
C LEU A 131 1.16 12.56 2.85
N TRP A 132 2.14 13.45 2.78
CA TRP A 132 3.26 13.42 1.84
C TRP A 132 4.42 12.70 2.48
N VAL A 133 4.73 11.51 2.00
CA VAL A 133 5.72 10.61 2.59
C VAL A 133 6.95 10.53 1.68
N PRO A 134 8.05 11.23 2.03
CA PRO A 134 9.30 11.11 1.30
C PRO A 134 9.94 9.73 1.52
N LYS A 135 10.87 9.34 0.66
CA LYS A 135 11.64 8.11 0.81
C LYS A 135 12.44 8.08 2.11
N SER A 136 12.91 9.23 2.55
CA SER A 136 13.66 9.43 3.78
C SER A 136 13.23 10.73 4.47
N GLY A 137 13.32 10.77 5.80
CA GLY A 137 12.89 11.91 6.60
C GLY A 137 11.46 11.80 7.10
N LYS A 138 10.92 12.90 7.62
CA LYS A 138 9.58 12.95 8.21
C LYS A 138 8.52 13.28 7.15
N PRO A 139 7.33 12.71 7.25
CA PRO A 139 6.21 13.07 6.39
C PRO A 139 5.68 14.47 6.72
N THR A 140 4.97 15.05 5.76
CA THR A 140 4.26 16.33 5.92
C THR A 140 2.77 16.09 5.71
N MET A 141 1.93 16.65 6.59
CA MET A 141 0.48 16.64 6.43
C MET A 141 0.00 17.98 5.91
N THR A 142 -0.88 17.95 4.92
CA THR A 142 -1.64 19.13 4.44
C THR A 142 -3.12 18.79 4.35
N SER A 143 -4.00 19.79 4.38
CA SER A 143 -5.45 19.59 4.27
C SER A 143 -6.07 20.61 3.31
N GLY A 144 -7.22 20.22 2.75
CA GLY A 144 -7.97 21.02 1.79
C GLY A 144 -7.37 21.04 0.39
N ILE A 145 -8.04 21.81 -0.48
CA ILE A 145 -7.64 22.04 -1.86
C ILE A 145 -7.58 23.55 -2.15
N SER A 146 -6.94 23.94 -3.22
CA SER A 146 -6.90 25.32 -3.67
C SER A 146 -8.24 25.77 -4.29
N LYS A 147 -8.32 27.05 -4.68
CA LYS A 147 -9.56 27.69 -5.18
C LYS A 147 -10.08 27.11 -6.50
N SER A 148 -9.21 26.49 -7.29
CA SER A 148 -9.60 25.82 -8.53
C SER A 148 -8.91 24.47 -8.68
N PRO A 149 -9.41 23.59 -9.57
CA PRO A 149 -8.74 22.32 -9.87
C PRO A 149 -7.31 22.53 -10.42
N GLU A 150 -7.09 23.53 -11.27
CA GLU A 150 -5.79 23.86 -11.86
C GLU A 150 -4.80 24.27 -10.76
N ALA A 151 -5.19 25.20 -9.89
CA ALA A 151 -4.35 25.64 -8.78
C ALA A 151 -4.09 24.50 -7.77
N THR A 152 -5.05 23.58 -7.58
CA THR A 152 -4.87 22.39 -6.77
C THR A 152 -3.84 21.45 -7.39
N LYS A 153 -3.91 21.23 -8.69
CA LYS A 153 -2.95 20.41 -9.42
C LYS A 153 -1.53 20.97 -9.33
N GLU A 154 -1.37 22.27 -9.58
CA GLU A 154 -0.08 22.97 -9.45
C GLU A 154 0.49 22.84 -8.03
N GLN A 155 -0.35 23.01 -7.02
CA GLN A 155 0.04 22.81 -5.63
C GLN A 155 0.52 21.39 -5.38
N PHE A 156 -0.20 20.37 -5.85
CA PHE A 156 0.19 18.98 -5.69
C PHE A 156 1.48 18.66 -6.42
N GLU A 157 1.66 19.15 -7.65
CA GLU A 157 2.92 18.98 -8.40
C GLU A 157 4.10 19.63 -7.67
N LYS A 158 3.91 20.82 -7.13
CA LYS A 158 4.92 21.48 -6.31
C LYS A 158 5.28 20.64 -5.08
N MET A 159 4.29 20.12 -4.34
CA MET A 159 4.52 19.27 -3.18
C MET A 159 5.24 17.97 -3.54
N ILE A 160 4.90 17.34 -4.67
CA ILE A 160 5.59 16.16 -5.16
C ILE A 160 7.09 16.47 -5.39
N ASN A 161 7.38 17.54 -6.12
CA ASN A 161 8.76 17.89 -6.45
C ASN A 161 9.55 18.34 -5.21
N ASP A 162 8.94 19.11 -4.30
CA ASP A 162 9.61 19.70 -3.15
C ASP A 162 9.79 18.72 -1.98
N LEU A 163 8.88 17.77 -1.81
CA LEU A 163 8.88 16.87 -0.65
C LEU A 163 9.21 15.42 -1.00
N LEU A 164 8.80 14.94 -2.16
CA LEU A 164 8.88 13.52 -2.48
C LEU A 164 10.06 13.16 -3.39
N LEU A 165 10.44 14.06 -4.32
CA LEU A 165 11.43 13.78 -5.38
C LEU A 165 12.77 14.52 -5.20
N LYS A 166 13.00 15.08 -4.03
CA LYS A 166 14.32 15.66 -3.67
C LYS A 166 15.39 14.62 -3.49
#